data_a3767c1e8a47c0c2457d94ead001f9bf
#
_entry.id   a3767c1e8a47c0c2457d94ead001f9bf
#
_cell.length_a   1.000
_cell.length_b   1.000
_cell.length_c   1.000
_cell.angle_alpha   90.00
_cell.angle_beta   90.00
_cell.angle_gamma   90.00
#
_symmetry.space_group_name_H-M   'P 1'
#
loop_
_entity.id
_entity.type
_entity.pdbx_description
1 polymer ?
#
loop_
_entity_poly.entity_id
_entity_poly.type
_entity_poly.pdbx_seq_one_letter_code
_entity_poly.pdbx_strand_id
1 'polypeptide(L)'
;MRLALVSLLVLGLMAPVSAPAQECNWQAGWVKAENAKAGNKNWDSDVVMRFSADFTRRKEAKRVEGYFDQASIGCGQSASLKILGAKSADISLYRIGYYKGTGARLITTIKNAKQITATQSTPPGQYLVKLKSLGYRSTFVPLVITGQVPSNVTFVSSVLTWQAYNQWGGESLYKGADGQRETRAISVSLNRPYDGDGSGQFRYMEQPLVQLMEQLNLDINYLTDIDLDKTPEINSASIVLGGHSEYWTQAMRDVIEKEIYEGTNLLVFGGNTAYAKTYLIDRTMNERIPYRDINQPESLFMGSQFFAVGIKKDLEVQAAQSWPFDTLGKAGKIKGIYGYEADTAMGTKGPGVEVLARSTISPTEKGFVAMSTYYAAPSGAGVLNLGTNAWVCAMANRCPWGHSFDAKTVQQIRKVTTAIIEQAGREKIGNWRVPQIDIPTRP
;
A
#
# COMPACT_ATOMS: atom_id res chain seq x y z
N MET A 1 62.99 28.76 -44.06
CA MET A 1 62.13 28.49 -42.89
C MET A 1 60.70 28.36 -43.35
N ARG A 2 60.15 27.15 -43.37
CA ARG A 2 58.72 26.91 -43.70
C ARG A 2 58.01 26.60 -42.36
N LEU A 3 57.07 27.43 -41.98
CA LEU A 3 56.15 27.17 -40.86
C LEU A 3 55.05 26.21 -41.33
N ALA A 4 54.91 25.10 -40.66
CA ALA A 4 53.77 24.17 -40.82
C ALA A 4 52.67 24.56 -39.81
N LEU A 5 51.49 24.91 -40.30
CA LEU A 5 50.29 25.07 -39.49
C LEU A 5 49.73 23.67 -39.20
N VAL A 6 49.60 23.31 -37.92
CA VAL A 6 48.90 22.14 -37.46
C VAL A 6 47.46 22.57 -37.10
N SER A 7 46.48 22.12 -37.88
CA SER A 7 45.06 22.32 -37.59
C SER A 7 44.59 21.22 -36.62
N LEU A 8 44.24 21.58 -35.39
CA LEU A 8 43.59 20.70 -34.44
C LEU A 8 42.08 20.59 -34.80
N LEU A 9 41.68 19.40 -35.22
CA LEU A 9 40.26 19.05 -35.38
C LEU A 9 39.71 18.69 -33.99
N VAL A 10 38.86 19.55 -33.38
CA VAL A 10 38.11 19.23 -32.17
C VAL A 10 36.84 18.47 -32.59
N LEU A 11 36.82 17.14 -32.44
CA LEU A 11 35.59 16.34 -32.53
C LEU A 11 34.77 16.58 -31.24
N GLY A 12 33.75 17.42 -31.36
CA GLY A 12 32.74 17.54 -30.33
C GLY A 12 31.91 16.27 -30.21
N LEU A 13 32.07 15.51 -29.14
CA LEU A 13 31.15 14.44 -28.75
C LEU A 13 29.81 15.07 -28.42
N MET A 14 28.86 15.02 -29.36
CA MET A 14 27.45 15.30 -29.06
C MET A 14 26.93 14.17 -28.16
N ALA A 15 26.64 14.49 -26.89
CA ALA A 15 25.86 13.60 -26.02
C ALA A 15 24.49 13.31 -26.70
N PRO A 16 23.99 12.06 -26.65
CA PRO A 16 22.69 11.77 -27.21
C PRO A 16 21.64 12.63 -26.50
N VAL A 17 20.94 13.47 -27.23
CA VAL A 17 19.75 14.18 -26.77
C VAL A 17 18.73 13.10 -26.44
N SER A 18 18.44 12.89 -25.15
CA SER A 18 17.35 12.01 -24.74
C SER A 18 16.07 12.52 -25.40
N ALA A 19 15.38 11.64 -26.14
CA ALA A 19 14.05 11.97 -26.66
C ALA A 19 13.16 12.47 -25.51
N PRO A 20 12.35 13.51 -25.74
CA PRO A 20 11.43 13.99 -24.70
C PRO A 20 10.57 12.82 -24.22
N ALA A 21 10.42 12.68 -22.91
CA ALA A 21 9.57 11.65 -22.32
C ALA A 21 8.17 11.77 -22.95
N GLN A 22 7.64 10.67 -23.46
CA GLN A 22 6.30 10.66 -24.04
C GLN A 22 5.30 11.01 -22.92
N GLU A 23 4.67 12.15 -23.00
CA GLU A 23 3.63 12.56 -22.05
C GLU A 23 2.37 11.74 -22.28
N CYS A 24 1.85 11.11 -21.22
CA CYS A 24 0.52 10.52 -21.24
C CYS A 24 -0.48 11.54 -20.72
N ASN A 25 -1.53 11.76 -21.48
CA ASN A 25 -2.55 12.74 -21.14
C ASN A 25 -3.78 12.05 -20.56
N TRP A 26 -3.82 11.89 -19.23
CA TRP A 26 -4.96 11.39 -18.50
C TRP A 26 -5.80 12.55 -17.98
N GLN A 27 -7.06 12.64 -18.39
CA GLN A 27 -7.98 13.71 -18.01
C GLN A 27 -8.80 13.32 -16.76
N ALA A 28 -9.35 14.31 -16.06
CA ALA A 28 -10.29 14.07 -14.98
C ALA A 28 -11.46 13.15 -15.41
N GLY A 29 -11.82 12.21 -14.55
CA GLY A 29 -12.81 11.16 -14.86
C GLY A 29 -12.23 9.93 -15.57
N TRP A 30 -10.91 9.84 -15.71
CA TRP A 30 -10.25 8.72 -16.39
C TRP A 30 -10.50 7.37 -15.71
N VAL A 31 -10.61 7.33 -14.37
CA VAL A 31 -10.91 6.09 -13.62
C VAL A 31 -12.28 5.56 -14.00
N LYS A 32 -13.29 6.44 -14.08
CA LYS A 32 -14.64 6.07 -14.52
C LYS A 32 -14.64 5.52 -15.95
N ALA A 33 -13.94 6.18 -16.86
CA ALA A 33 -13.83 5.75 -18.25
C ALA A 33 -13.10 4.41 -18.38
N GLU A 34 -12.06 4.18 -17.57
CA GLU A 34 -11.31 2.92 -17.53
C GLU A 34 -12.18 1.77 -17.00
N ASN A 35 -12.89 1.96 -15.88
CA ASN A 35 -13.75 0.94 -15.27
C ASN A 35 -15.04 0.64 -16.07
N ALA A 36 -15.40 1.48 -17.03
CA ALA A 36 -16.50 1.19 -17.98
C ALA A 36 -16.12 0.07 -18.97
N LYS A 37 -14.84 -0.17 -19.22
CA LYS A 37 -14.33 -1.21 -20.10
C LYS A 37 -14.62 -2.60 -19.54
N ALA A 38 -14.62 -3.60 -20.43
CA ALA A 38 -14.80 -5.01 -20.01
C ALA A 38 -13.59 -5.50 -19.24
N GLY A 39 -13.81 -6.06 -18.06
CA GLY A 39 -12.79 -6.77 -17.30
C GLY A 39 -12.69 -8.24 -17.68
N ASN A 40 -11.71 -8.93 -17.14
CA ASN A 40 -11.42 -10.33 -17.41
C ASN A 40 -11.89 -11.20 -16.23
N LYS A 41 -12.86 -12.08 -16.47
CA LYS A 41 -13.25 -13.11 -15.48
C LYS A 41 -12.10 -14.09 -15.28
N ASN A 42 -12.00 -14.64 -14.08
CA ASN A 42 -11.04 -15.70 -13.74
C ASN A 42 -9.56 -15.34 -14.05
N TRP A 43 -9.21 -14.05 -14.05
CA TRP A 43 -7.87 -13.57 -14.36
C TRP A 43 -6.79 -14.16 -13.44
N ASP A 44 -7.14 -14.54 -12.23
CA ASP A 44 -6.25 -15.09 -11.20
C ASP A 44 -6.51 -16.58 -10.86
N SER A 45 -7.40 -17.28 -11.59
CA SER A 45 -7.85 -18.64 -11.26
C SER A 45 -6.75 -19.70 -11.26
N ASP A 46 -5.68 -19.50 -12.04
CA ASP A 46 -4.51 -20.37 -12.12
C ASP A 46 -3.38 -19.97 -11.15
N VAL A 47 -3.56 -18.90 -10.36
CA VAL A 47 -2.62 -18.45 -9.34
C VAL A 47 -3.32 -18.40 -7.98
N VAL A 48 -3.24 -19.50 -7.25
CA VAL A 48 -3.84 -19.60 -5.91
C VAL A 48 -3.19 -18.58 -4.99
N MET A 49 -4.03 -17.74 -4.36
CA MET A 49 -3.55 -16.76 -3.38
C MET A 49 -2.89 -17.46 -2.20
N ARG A 50 -1.69 -17.01 -1.87
CA ARG A 50 -0.92 -17.50 -0.72
C ARG A 50 -0.35 -16.32 0.03
N PHE A 51 -0.38 -16.38 1.33
CA PHE A 51 0.20 -15.35 2.19
C PHE A 51 1.72 -15.48 2.25
N SER A 52 2.42 -14.35 2.36
CA SER A 52 3.88 -14.30 2.33
C SER A 52 4.59 -15.06 3.46
N ALA A 53 3.91 -15.35 4.56
CA ALA A 53 4.47 -16.10 5.69
C ALA A 53 4.44 -17.63 5.53
N ASP A 54 4.03 -18.18 4.38
CA ASP A 54 3.89 -19.64 4.19
C ASP A 54 5.20 -20.26 3.63
N PHE A 55 6.16 -20.49 4.53
CA PHE A 55 7.48 -21.07 4.19
C PHE A 55 7.48 -22.52 3.76
N THR A 56 6.56 -23.30 4.30
CA THR A 56 6.68 -24.76 4.29
C THR A 56 6.46 -25.34 2.90
N ARG A 57 5.92 -24.57 1.97
CA ARG A 57 5.47 -25.05 0.64
C ARG A 57 6.40 -24.71 -0.52
N ARG A 58 7.58 -24.18 -0.28
CA ARG A 58 8.55 -23.82 -1.35
C ARG A 58 9.08 -25.01 -2.13
N LYS A 59 9.14 -26.18 -1.54
CA LYS A 59 9.76 -27.38 -2.14
C LYS A 59 8.90 -28.11 -3.18
N GLU A 60 7.61 -27.78 -3.30
CA GLU A 60 6.66 -28.69 -3.94
C GLU A 60 6.34 -28.45 -5.40
N ALA A 61 6.71 -27.35 -6.03
CA ALA A 61 6.43 -27.13 -7.45
C ALA A 61 7.42 -26.22 -8.13
N LYS A 62 7.81 -26.60 -9.34
CA LYS A 62 8.51 -25.71 -10.26
C LYS A 62 7.62 -24.49 -10.53
N ARG A 63 8.06 -23.29 -10.12
CA ARG A 63 7.36 -22.04 -10.37
C ARG A 63 8.20 -21.15 -11.27
N VAL A 64 7.56 -20.38 -12.15
CA VAL A 64 8.21 -19.26 -12.79
C VAL A 64 8.04 -18.05 -11.86
N GLU A 65 9.14 -17.49 -11.42
CA GLU A 65 9.19 -16.35 -10.49
C GLU A 65 9.93 -15.19 -11.16
N GLY A 66 9.74 -13.99 -10.66
CA GLY A 66 10.44 -12.83 -11.18
C GLY A 66 10.28 -11.59 -10.31
N TYR A 67 11.00 -10.54 -10.67
CA TYR A 67 10.90 -9.22 -10.08
C TYR A 67 11.25 -8.15 -11.10
N PHE A 68 10.77 -6.93 -10.86
CA PHE A 68 11.17 -5.76 -11.63
C PHE A 68 12.30 -4.99 -10.92
N ASP A 69 13.18 -4.36 -11.71
CA ASP A 69 14.19 -3.44 -11.21
C ASP A 69 13.60 -2.11 -10.71
N GLN A 70 12.32 -1.86 -10.97
CA GLN A 70 11.54 -0.73 -10.46
C GLN A 70 10.23 -1.26 -9.83
N ALA A 71 9.78 -0.66 -8.72
CA ALA A 71 8.48 -0.97 -8.13
C ALA A 71 7.35 -0.19 -8.82
N SER A 72 7.69 0.96 -9.38
CA SER A 72 6.80 1.86 -10.11
C SER A 72 7.48 2.42 -11.36
N ILE A 73 6.68 2.74 -12.37
CA ILE A 73 7.11 3.46 -13.58
C ILE A 73 6.06 4.48 -13.99
N GLY A 74 6.51 5.65 -14.42
CA GLY A 74 5.67 6.65 -15.06
C GLY A 74 5.58 6.48 -16.58
N CYS A 75 4.76 7.30 -17.22
CA CYS A 75 4.63 7.32 -18.66
C CYS A 75 5.98 7.48 -19.38
N GLY A 76 6.21 6.67 -20.42
CA GLY A 76 7.47 6.62 -21.17
C GLY A 76 8.59 5.85 -20.48
N GLN A 77 8.44 5.51 -19.21
CA GLN A 77 9.45 4.75 -18.46
C GLN A 77 9.27 3.24 -18.62
N SER A 78 10.34 2.50 -18.37
CA SER A 78 10.38 1.04 -18.46
C SER A 78 10.88 0.42 -17.16
N ALA A 79 10.35 -0.75 -16.82
CA ALA A 79 10.88 -1.63 -15.81
C ALA A 79 11.40 -2.92 -16.43
N SER A 80 12.65 -3.31 -16.10
CA SER A 80 13.26 -4.55 -16.57
C SER A 80 12.80 -5.71 -15.70
N LEU A 81 12.40 -6.81 -16.35
CA LEU A 81 11.93 -8.04 -15.71
C LEU A 81 13.04 -9.08 -15.62
N LYS A 82 13.35 -9.52 -14.43
CA LYS A 82 14.22 -10.68 -14.17
C LYS A 82 13.34 -11.90 -13.91
N ILE A 83 13.58 -12.97 -14.68
CA ILE A 83 12.89 -14.25 -14.55
C ILE A 83 13.80 -15.24 -13.83
N LEU A 84 13.22 -16.00 -12.91
CA LEU A 84 13.84 -17.08 -12.17
C LEU A 84 12.99 -18.36 -12.28
N GLY A 85 13.65 -19.50 -12.08
CA GLY A 85 13.02 -20.81 -12.16
C GLY A 85 12.85 -21.33 -13.59
N ALA A 86 12.61 -20.47 -14.58
CA ALA A 86 12.47 -20.81 -16.00
C ALA A 86 13.45 -20.00 -16.86
N LYS A 87 13.72 -20.47 -18.09
CA LYS A 87 14.59 -19.75 -19.05
C LYS A 87 13.93 -18.47 -19.57
N SER A 88 12.62 -18.47 -19.71
CA SER A 88 11.81 -17.35 -20.18
C SER A 88 10.37 -17.47 -19.70
N ALA A 89 9.64 -16.37 -19.74
CA ALA A 89 8.22 -16.35 -19.44
C ALA A 89 7.48 -15.42 -20.41
N ASP A 90 6.27 -15.82 -20.76
CA ASP A 90 5.27 -14.90 -21.29
C ASP A 90 4.63 -14.16 -20.11
N ILE A 91 4.31 -12.89 -20.28
CA ILE A 91 3.62 -12.10 -19.28
C ILE A 91 2.24 -11.68 -19.75
N SER A 92 1.31 -11.65 -18.80
CA SER A 92 0.00 -11.00 -18.98
C SER A 92 -0.11 -9.87 -17.97
N LEU A 93 -0.25 -8.65 -18.46
CA LEU A 93 -0.31 -7.43 -17.68
C LEU A 93 -1.75 -7.13 -17.27
N TYR A 94 -2.12 -7.44 -16.04
CA TYR A 94 -3.45 -7.18 -15.49
C TYR A 94 -3.46 -5.90 -14.65
N ARG A 95 -4.24 -4.90 -15.08
CA ARG A 95 -4.56 -3.75 -14.26
C ARG A 95 -5.67 -4.10 -13.27
N ILE A 96 -5.44 -3.81 -12.00
CA ILE A 96 -6.40 -4.04 -10.91
C ILE A 96 -7.33 -2.81 -10.81
N GLY A 97 -8.62 -3.06 -10.71
CA GLY A 97 -9.66 -2.04 -10.62
C GLY A 97 -11.03 -2.67 -10.37
N TYR A 98 -12.11 -1.91 -10.57
CA TYR A 98 -13.46 -2.43 -10.35
C TYR A 98 -13.98 -3.25 -11.56
N TYR A 99 -13.94 -2.70 -12.77
CA TYR A 99 -14.36 -3.33 -14.03
C TYR A 99 -15.69 -4.09 -13.92
N LYS A 100 -16.73 -3.43 -13.42
CA LYS A 100 -18.07 -4.03 -13.20
C LYS A 100 -18.04 -5.28 -12.30
N GLY A 101 -17.12 -5.31 -11.33
CA GLY A 101 -16.97 -6.40 -10.36
C GLY A 101 -16.07 -7.55 -10.78
N THR A 102 -15.44 -7.52 -11.98
CA THR A 102 -14.47 -8.56 -12.37
C THR A 102 -13.10 -8.39 -11.70
N GLY A 103 -12.80 -7.18 -11.23
CA GLY A 103 -11.63 -6.90 -10.40
C GLY A 103 -10.33 -6.66 -11.13
N ALA A 104 -10.22 -6.99 -12.41
CA ALA A 104 -9.04 -6.74 -13.22
C ALA A 104 -9.36 -6.71 -14.72
N ARG A 105 -8.50 -6.03 -15.49
CA ARG A 105 -8.52 -6.00 -16.96
C ARG A 105 -7.15 -6.34 -17.53
N LEU A 106 -7.11 -7.25 -18.50
CA LEU A 106 -5.90 -7.54 -19.29
C LEU A 106 -5.59 -6.34 -20.18
N ILE A 107 -4.43 -5.75 -20.03
CA ILE A 107 -3.94 -4.67 -20.88
C ILE A 107 -3.23 -5.24 -22.10
N THR A 108 -2.29 -6.15 -21.89
CA THR A 108 -1.53 -6.79 -22.96
C THR A 108 -0.90 -8.10 -22.50
N THR A 109 -0.51 -8.92 -23.48
CA THR A 109 0.33 -10.09 -23.27
C THR A 109 1.60 -9.94 -24.12
N ILE A 110 2.77 -10.17 -23.51
CA ILE A 110 4.08 -10.08 -24.17
C ILE A 110 4.77 -11.42 -24.05
N LYS A 111 5.16 -12.00 -25.18
CA LYS A 111 5.93 -13.25 -25.23
C LYS A 111 7.39 -13.00 -24.91
N ASN A 112 7.99 -13.91 -24.14
CA ASN A 112 9.41 -13.85 -23.74
C ASN A 112 9.83 -12.47 -23.24
N ALA A 113 8.99 -11.87 -22.39
CA ALA A 113 9.13 -10.50 -21.92
C ALA A 113 10.41 -10.30 -21.11
N LYS A 114 11.09 -9.18 -21.37
CA LYS A 114 12.28 -8.75 -20.62
C LYS A 114 12.05 -7.41 -19.92
N GLN A 115 11.01 -6.69 -20.31
CA GLN A 115 10.65 -5.38 -19.74
C GLN A 115 9.18 -5.05 -20.01
N ILE A 116 8.69 -4.08 -19.28
CA ILE A 116 7.39 -3.41 -19.52
C ILE A 116 7.68 -1.92 -19.66
N THR A 117 7.09 -1.29 -20.66
CA THR A 117 7.11 0.18 -20.83
C THR A 117 5.71 0.73 -20.62
N ALA A 118 5.58 1.74 -19.77
CA ALA A 118 4.32 2.45 -19.59
C ALA A 118 4.10 3.42 -20.76
N THR A 119 2.89 3.39 -21.33
CA THR A 119 2.49 4.22 -22.47
C THR A 119 1.09 4.76 -22.23
N GLN A 120 0.57 5.60 -23.13
CA GLN A 120 -0.83 6.05 -23.09
C GLN A 120 -1.84 4.90 -23.05
N SER A 121 -1.49 3.70 -23.52
CA SER A 121 -2.36 2.51 -23.46
C SER A 121 -2.27 1.73 -22.16
N THR A 122 -1.37 2.11 -21.24
CA THR A 122 -1.20 1.54 -19.91
C THR A 122 -1.67 2.55 -18.86
N PRO A 123 -2.96 2.58 -18.51
CA PRO A 123 -3.51 3.54 -17.54
C PRO A 123 -2.80 3.48 -16.19
N PRO A 124 -2.70 4.60 -15.45
CA PRO A 124 -2.20 4.57 -14.07
C PRO A 124 -2.95 3.54 -13.23
N GLY A 125 -2.27 2.92 -12.26
CA GLY A 125 -2.92 1.94 -11.40
C GLY A 125 -1.97 0.91 -10.82
N GLN A 126 -2.58 0.02 -10.05
CA GLN A 126 -1.94 -1.18 -9.52
C GLN A 126 -2.01 -2.30 -10.56
N TYR A 127 -0.91 -2.96 -10.79
CA TYR A 127 -0.81 -4.07 -11.74
C TYR A 127 -0.31 -5.34 -11.08
N LEU A 128 -0.89 -6.46 -11.50
CA LEU A 128 -0.34 -7.79 -11.28
C LEU A 128 0.07 -8.38 -12.61
N VAL A 129 1.37 -8.53 -12.79
CA VAL A 129 1.97 -9.10 -13.99
C VAL A 129 2.06 -10.60 -13.79
N LYS A 130 1.21 -11.36 -14.49
CA LYS A 130 1.22 -12.82 -14.42
C LYS A 130 2.32 -13.38 -15.30
N LEU A 131 3.19 -14.18 -14.70
CA LEU A 131 4.24 -14.91 -15.39
C LEU A 131 3.73 -16.30 -15.79
N LYS A 132 3.95 -16.70 -17.05
CA LYS A 132 3.65 -18.04 -17.57
C LYS A 132 4.85 -18.64 -18.26
N SER A 133 5.17 -19.90 -17.92
CA SER A 133 6.19 -20.70 -18.62
C SER A 133 5.74 -22.16 -18.66
N LEU A 134 5.97 -22.84 -19.77
CA LEU A 134 5.53 -24.24 -19.95
C LEU A 134 6.18 -25.15 -18.90
N GLY A 135 5.36 -25.95 -18.22
CA GLY A 135 5.81 -26.86 -17.17
C GLY A 135 6.08 -26.22 -15.81
N TYR A 136 5.72 -24.93 -15.64
CA TYR A 136 5.87 -24.19 -14.39
C TYR A 136 4.51 -23.67 -13.90
N ARG A 137 4.35 -23.56 -12.58
CA ARG A 137 3.23 -22.82 -12.00
C ARG A 137 3.41 -21.33 -12.24
N SER A 138 2.34 -20.65 -12.62
CA SER A 138 2.29 -19.20 -12.75
C SER A 138 2.42 -18.51 -11.40
N THR A 139 3.05 -17.32 -11.39
CA THR A 139 3.06 -16.39 -10.26
C THR A 139 2.75 -14.98 -10.74
N PHE A 140 2.59 -14.05 -9.79
CA PHE A 140 2.48 -12.63 -10.07
C PHE A 140 3.79 -11.88 -9.76
N VAL A 141 3.94 -10.72 -10.37
CA VAL A 141 4.88 -9.68 -9.98
C VAL A 141 4.11 -8.37 -9.94
N PRO A 142 4.02 -7.68 -8.78
CA PRO A 142 3.37 -6.38 -8.70
C PRO A 142 4.19 -5.30 -9.42
N LEU A 143 3.47 -4.34 -10.01
CA LEU A 143 4.05 -3.13 -10.61
C LEU A 143 3.03 -2.00 -10.46
N VAL A 144 3.50 -0.80 -10.11
CA VAL A 144 2.68 0.40 -10.10
C VAL A 144 2.94 1.22 -11.36
N ILE A 145 1.89 1.62 -12.05
CA ILE A 145 1.99 2.64 -13.10
C ILE A 145 1.52 3.95 -12.50
N THR A 146 2.45 4.90 -12.34
CA THR A 146 2.15 6.21 -11.79
C THR A 146 1.53 7.11 -12.86
N GLY A 147 0.69 8.06 -12.44
CA GLY A 147 0.11 9.06 -13.31
C GLY A 147 0.25 10.46 -12.70
N GLN A 148 0.62 11.44 -13.51
CA GLN A 148 0.58 12.84 -13.13
C GLN A 148 -0.79 13.42 -13.53
N VAL A 149 -1.79 13.19 -12.69
CA VAL A 149 -3.14 13.71 -12.93
C VAL A 149 -3.68 14.37 -11.67
N PRO A 150 -4.47 15.43 -11.79
CA PRO A 150 -5.28 15.91 -10.68
C PRO A 150 -6.09 14.74 -10.14
N SER A 151 -5.97 14.44 -8.85
CA SER A 151 -6.61 13.27 -8.26
C SER A 151 -7.34 13.63 -6.97
N ASN A 152 -8.45 12.92 -6.72
CA ASN A 152 -9.16 13.03 -5.45
C ASN A 152 -8.33 12.45 -4.32
N VAL A 153 -7.70 11.32 -4.57
CA VAL A 153 -6.90 10.60 -3.58
C VAL A 153 -5.60 10.09 -4.20
N THR A 154 -4.55 10.03 -3.38
CA THR A 154 -3.30 9.31 -3.70
C THR A 154 -3.26 8.04 -2.88
N PHE A 155 -3.24 6.88 -3.55
CA PHE A 155 -3.04 5.59 -2.93
C PHE A 155 -1.56 5.22 -2.92
N VAL A 156 -1.03 4.84 -1.75
CA VAL A 156 0.39 4.48 -1.58
C VAL A 156 0.49 3.00 -1.24
N SER A 157 1.16 2.23 -2.11
CA SER A 157 1.45 0.80 -1.88
C SER A 157 2.66 0.61 -0.99
N SER A 158 2.54 -0.28 -0.02
CA SER A 158 3.51 -0.52 1.05
C SER A 158 4.60 -1.54 0.64
N VAL A 159 5.32 -1.26 -0.44
CA VAL A 159 6.32 -2.17 -1.05
C VAL A 159 7.43 -2.54 -0.08
N LEU A 160 7.92 -1.59 0.74
CA LEU A 160 8.94 -1.88 1.74
C LEU A 160 8.43 -2.86 2.79
N THR A 161 7.18 -2.68 3.25
CA THR A 161 6.57 -3.63 4.20
C THR A 161 6.42 -5.01 3.57
N TRP A 162 5.97 -5.11 2.31
CA TRP A 162 5.88 -6.41 1.63
C TRP A 162 7.25 -7.07 1.54
N GLN A 163 8.31 -6.33 1.23
CA GLN A 163 9.67 -6.86 1.15
C GLN A 163 10.27 -7.19 2.52
N ALA A 164 9.95 -6.42 3.55
CA ALA A 164 10.40 -6.70 4.91
C ALA A 164 9.88 -8.06 5.43
N TYR A 165 8.66 -8.43 5.06
CA TYR A 165 8.04 -9.72 5.41
C TYR A 165 8.30 -10.82 4.38
N ASN A 166 8.82 -10.48 3.20
CA ASN A 166 9.07 -11.43 2.13
C ASN A 166 10.17 -12.41 2.52
N GLN A 167 9.87 -13.68 2.51
CA GLN A 167 10.76 -14.74 2.95
C GLN A 167 11.39 -15.51 1.78
N TRP A 168 11.26 -14.96 0.59
CA TRP A 168 11.96 -15.51 -0.57
C TRP A 168 13.49 -15.45 -0.33
N GLY A 169 14.17 -16.57 -0.59
CA GLY A 169 15.60 -16.71 -0.25
C GLY A 169 15.84 -17.36 1.12
N GLY A 170 14.83 -17.45 1.99
CA GLY A 170 14.92 -18.12 3.29
C GLY A 170 14.74 -17.20 4.48
N GLU A 171 15.03 -15.91 4.35
CA GLU A 171 14.99 -14.95 5.45
C GLU A 171 14.36 -13.60 5.05
N SER A 172 13.95 -12.84 6.06
CA SER A 172 13.37 -11.51 5.94
C SER A 172 13.84 -10.61 7.07
N LEU A 173 13.48 -9.32 7.05
CA LEU A 173 13.72 -8.43 8.21
C LEU A 173 12.87 -8.80 9.43
N TYR A 174 11.94 -9.74 9.28
CA TYR A 174 11.02 -10.16 10.34
C TYR A 174 11.39 -11.51 10.94
N LYS A 175 11.88 -12.48 10.11
CA LYS A 175 12.23 -13.83 10.53
C LYS A 175 13.44 -14.36 9.77
N GLY A 176 14.25 -15.16 10.43
CA GLY A 176 15.32 -15.94 9.81
C GLY A 176 14.83 -17.21 9.12
N ALA A 177 15.78 -17.97 8.57
CA ALA A 177 15.53 -19.23 7.87
C ALA A 177 14.95 -20.33 8.76
N ASP A 178 15.20 -20.27 10.05
CA ASP A 178 14.66 -21.14 11.11
C ASP A 178 13.26 -20.68 11.59
N GLY A 179 12.74 -19.58 11.06
CA GLY A 179 11.46 -18.99 11.43
C GLY A 179 11.49 -18.14 12.70
N GLN A 180 12.66 -17.98 13.34
CA GLN A 180 12.80 -17.19 14.56
C GLN A 180 13.07 -15.71 14.24
N ARG A 181 12.71 -14.82 15.19
CA ARG A 181 12.94 -13.38 15.03
C ARG A 181 14.39 -12.99 15.29
N GLU A 182 15.05 -13.74 16.15
CA GLU A 182 16.43 -13.51 16.60
C GLU A 182 17.43 -13.71 15.46
N THR A 183 17.11 -14.58 14.53
CA THR A 183 17.94 -14.93 13.36
C THR A 183 17.51 -14.21 12.08
N ARG A 184 16.63 -13.21 12.18
CA ARG A 184 16.18 -12.42 11.03
C ARG A 184 17.34 -11.74 10.29
N ALA A 185 17.17 -11.52 9.01
CA ALA A 185 18.11 -10.72 8.23
C ALA A 185 18.21 -9.28 8.78
N ILE A 186 19.37 -8.69 8.70
CA ILE A 186 19.61 -7.27 8.99
C ILE A 186 19.47 -6.40 7.75
N SER A 187 19.54 -7.02 6.56
CA SER A 187 19.31 -6.35 5.27
C SER A 187 18.67 -7.29 4.28
N VAL A 188 17.84 -6.76 3.38
CA VAL A 188 17.21 -7.51 2.31
C VAL A 188 17.17 -6.69 1.02
N SER A 189 17.50 -7.34 -0.09
CA SER A 189 17.40 -6.69 -1.41
C SER A 189 15.95 -6.64 -1.90
N LEU A 190 15.55 -5.54 -2.53
CA LEU A 190 14.30 -5.45 -3.30
C LEU A 190 14.40 -6.18 -4.64
N ASN A 191 15.59 -6.56 -5.07
CA ASN A 191 15.85 -7.30 -6.32
C ASN A 191 15.65 -8.80 -6.11
N ARG A 192 14.46 -9.19 -5.64
CA ARG A 192 14.07 -10.59 -5.42
C ARG A 192 12.58 -10.79 -5.65
N PRO A 193 12.13 -11.96 -6.11
CA PRO A 193 10.71 -12.28 -6.18
C PRO A 193 10.04 -12.19 -4.81
N TYR A 194 8.73 -12.01 -4.80
CA TYR A 194 7.95 -12.26 -3.59
C TYR A 194 7.68 -13.75 -3.42
N ASP A 195 7.62 -14.20 -2.18
CA ASP A 195 7.14 -15.53 -1.83
C ASP A 195 5.60 -15.67 -2.05
N GLY A 196 4.99 -16.71 -1.51
CA GLY A 196 3.55 -16.92 -1.66
C GLY A 196 3.13 -17.11 -3.12
N ASP A 197 2.26 -16.27 -3.63
CA ASP A 197 1.81 -16.25 -5.03
C ASP A 197 2.55 -15.24 -5.90
N GLY A 198 3.56 -14.58 -5.34
CA GLY A 198 4.38 -13.56 -6.00
C GLY A 198 3.81 -12.14 -5.91
N SER A 199 2.65 -11.94 -5.30
CA SER A 199 1.99 -10.62 -5.22
C SER A 199 2.38 -9.78 -4.00
N GLY A 200 3.30 -10.26 -3.15
CA GLY A 200 3.58 -9.64 -1.86
C GLY A 200 2.33 -9.65 -0.97
N GLN A 201 2.11 -8.57 -0.22
CA GLN A 201 0.90 -8.43 0.59
C GLN A 201 -0.25 -7.74 -0.15
N PHE A 202 -0.06 -7.33 -1.40
CA PHE A 202 -1.02 -6.52 -2.15
C PHE A 202 -2.42 -7.14 -2.21
N ARG A 203 -2.53 -8.43 -2.55
CA ARG A 203 -3.83 -9.07 -2.82
C ARG A 203 -4.78 -9.12 -1.61
N TYR A 204 -4.27 -9.08 -0.40
CA TYR A 204 -5.08 -9.14 0.81
C TYR A 204 -5.03 -7.86 1.64
N MET A 205 -3.95 -7.07 1.59
CA MET A 205 -3.83 -5.83 2.37
C MET A 205 -4.20 -4.56 1.60
N GLU A 206 -4.29 -4.61 0.26
CA GLU A 206 -4.49 -3.40 -0.54
C GLU A 206 -5.52 -3.56 -1.66
N GLN A 207 -5.51 -4.66 -2.39
CA GLN A 207 -6.39 -4.86 -3.55
C GLN A 207 -7.88 -4.62 -3.28
N PRO A 208 -8.48 -5.09 -2.16
CA PRO A 208 -9.90 -4.82 -1.90
C PRO A 208 -10.23 -3.34 -1.75
N LEU A 209 -9.30 -2.55 -1.17
CA LEU A 209 -9.45 -1.11 -1.02
C LEU A 209 -9.32 -0.39 -2.37
N VAL A 210 -8.31 -0.74 -3.17
CA VAL A 210 -8.13 -0.22 -4.53
C VAL A 210 -9.38 -0.47 -5.38
N GLN A 211 -9.93 -1.68 -5.34
CA GLN A 211 -11.15 -2.02 -6.08
C GLN A 211 -12.36 -1.22 -5.63
N LEU A 212 -12.50 -0.94 -4.33
CA LEU A 212 -13.58 -0.10 -3.81
C LEU A 212 -13.41 1.36 -4.24
N MET A 213 -12.21 1.94 -4.12
CA MET A 213 -11.95 3.32 -4.55
C MET A 213 -12.27 3.51 -6.03
N GLU A 214 -11.87 2.57 -6.88
CA GLU A 214 -12.18 2.61 -8.31
C GLU A 214 -13.67 2.43 -8.61
N GLN A 215 -14.39 1.65 -7.79
CA GLN A 215 -15.85 1.53 -7.86
C GLN A 215 -16.57 2.86 -7.61
N LEU A 216 -15.99 3.71 -6.77
CA LEU A 216 -16.53 5.06 -6.47
C LEU A 216 -16.26 6.07 -7.59
N ASN A 217 -15.53 5.69 -8.63
CA ASN A 217 -15.17 6.54 -9.78
C ASN A 217 -14.38 7.81 -9.39
N LEU A 218 -13.64 7.76 -8.30
CA LEU A 218 -12.71 8.81 -7.92
C LEU A 218 -11.47 8.73 -8.80
N ASP A 219 -10.93 9.87 -9.18
CA ASP A 219 -9.62 9.91 -9.83
C ASP A 219 -8.55 9.65 -8.80
N ILE A 220 -7.72 8.64 -9.05
CA ILE A 220 -6.74 8.12 -8.11
C ILE A 220 -5.35 8.28 -8.70
N ASN A 221 -4.45 8.88 -7.95
CA ASN A 221 -3.03 8.79 -8.20
C ASN A 221 -2.47 7.56 -7.46
N TYR A 222 -1.56 6.83 -8.10
CA TYR A 222 -0.95 5.62 -7.54
C TYR A 222 0.55 5.83 -7.38
N LEU A 223 1.02 5.63 -6.15
CA LEU A 223 2.43 5.66 -5.77
C LEU A 223 2.79 4.40 -5.01
N THR A 224 4.08 4.15 -4.88
CA THR A 224 4.65 3.27 -3.87
C THR A 224 5.26 4.09 -2.74
N ASP A 225 5.47 3.49 -1.59
CA ASP A 225 6.24 4.08 -0.51
C ASP A 225 7.67 4.47 -0.95
N ILE A 226 8.27 3.71 -1.88
CA ILE A 226 9.58 4.05 -2.49
C ILE A 226 9.52 5.34 -3.32
N ASP A 227 8.37 5.67 -3.90
CA ASP A 227 8.19 6.93 -4.61
C ASP A 227 8.16 8.11 -3.62
N LEU A 228 7.58 7.93 -2.43
CA LEU A 228 7.61 8.93 -1.36
C LEU A 228 9.05 9.24 -0.90
N ASP A 229 9.92 8.24 -0.89
CA ASP A 229 11.34 8.42 -0.53
C ASP A 229 12.08 9.37 -1.49
N LYS A 230 11.56 9.55 -2.71
CA LYS A 230 12.09 10.46 -3.74
C LYS A 230 11.40 11.84 -3.77
N THR A 231 10.54 12.10 -2.78
CA THR A 231 9.79 13.35 -2.60
C THR A 231 8.94 13.80 -3.79
N PRO A 232 7.91 13.07 -4.17
CA PRO A 232 6.92 13.61 -5.09
C PRO A 232 6.06 14.66 -4.38
N GLU A 233 5.60 15.66 -5.12
CA GLU A 233 4.46 16.46 -4.68
C GLU A 233 3.19 15.61 -4.74
N ILE A 234 2.39 15.65 -3.69
CA ILE A 234 1.11 14.95 -3.61
C ILE A 234 -0.02 15.94 -3.89
N ASN A 235 -0.49 15.96 -5.13
CA ASN A 235 -1.57 16.84 -5.57
C ASN A 235 -2.94 16.16 -5.44
N SER A 236 -3.36 15.82 -4.22
CA SER A 236 -4.66 15.20 -3.94
C SER A 236 -5.22 15.67 -2.60
N ALA A 237 -6.55 15.56 -2.44
CA ALA A 237 -7.20 15.91 -1.16
C ALA A 237 -6.78 14.97 -0.02
N SER A 238 -6.40 13.73 -0.33
CA SER A 238 -6.08 12.71 0.67
C SER A 238 -5.00 11.74 0.24
N ILE A 239 -4.22 11.29 1.20
CA ILE A 239 -3.34 10.13 1.11
C ILE A 239 -4.03 8.93 1.75
N VAL A 240 -4.02 7.80 1.06
CA VAL A 240 -4.65 6.55 1.49
C VAL A 240 -3.60 5.47 1.64
N LEU A 241 -3.50 4.90 2.85
CA LEU A 241 -2.66 3.77 3.18
C LEU A 241 -3.51 2.51 3.38
N GLY A 242 -3.03 1.38 2.85
CA GLY A 242 -3.70 0.08 2.94
C GLY A 242 -3.60 -0.59 4.32
N GLY A 243 -3.91 -1.88 4.37
CA GLY A 243 -4.05 -2.64 5.63
C GLY A 243 -2.76 -2.83 6.43
N HIS A 244 -1.58 -2.71 5.80
CA HIS A 244 -0.31 -2.92 6.49
C HIS A 244 0.82 -2.10 5.88
N SER A 245 1.28 -1.06 6.59
CA SER A 245 2.33 -0.13 6.15
C SER A 245 3.33 0.14 7.29
N GLU A 246 4.05 -0.90 7.72
CA GLU A 246 4.87 -0.90 8.94
C GLU A 246 6.26 -0.27 8.74
N TYR A 247 6.94 -0.55 7.59
CA TYR A 247 8.33 -0.18 7.38
C TYR A 247 8.46 1.09 6.55
N TRP A 248 9.03 2.13 7.11
CA TRP A 248 9.18 3.44 6.48
C TRP A 248 10.62 3.93 6.55
N THR A 249 11.09 4.67 5.53
CA THR A 249 12.28 5.50 5.67
C THR A 249 11.94 6.81 6.38
N GLN A 250 12.95 7.55 6.83
CA GLN A 250 12.71 8.89 7.39
C GLN A 250 12.10 9.83 6.36
N ALA A 251 12.59 9.81 5.12
CA ALA A 251 12.08 10.66 4.05
C ALA A 251 10.58 10.41 3.76
N MET A 252 10.12 9.15 3.75
CA MET A 252 8.70 8.82 3.62
C MET A 252 7.86 9.45 4.73
N ARG A 253 8.34 9.35 5.97
CA ARG A 253 7.66 9.93 7.12
C ARG A 253 7.59 11.44 7.03
N ASP A 254 8.71 12.08 6.70
CA ASP A 254 8.81 13.54 6.58
C ASP A 254 7.85 14.07 5.50
N VAL A 255 7.70 13.37 4.37
CA VAL A 255 6.74 13.71 3.32
C VAL A 255 5.30 13.64 3.84
N ILE A 256 4.92 12.56 4.51
CA ILE A 256 3.55 12.40 5.04
C ILE A 256 3.25 13.46 6.12
N GLU A 257 4.18 13.73 7.04
CA GLU A 257 4.01 14.77 8.06
C GLU A 257 3.89 16.17 7.43
N LYS A 258 4.70 16.46 6.40
CA LYS A 258 4.61 17.70 5.61
C LYS A 258 3.25 17.86 4.94
N GLU A 259 2.77 16.82 4.27
CA GLU A 259 1.48 16.82 3.58
C GLU A 259 0.30 17.07 4.55
N ILE A 260 0.32 16.46 5.74
CA ILE A 260 -0.67 16.76 6.80
C ILE A 260 -0.58 18.24 7.20
N TYR A 261 0.64 18.77 7.37
CA TYR A 261 0.86 20.17 7.70
C TYR A 261 0.35 21.12 6.62
N GLU A 262 0.40 20.74 5.34
CA GLU A 262 -0.07 21.51 4.19
C GLU A 262 -1.57 21.33 3.92
N GLY A 263 -2.21 20.39 4.60
CA GLY A 263 -3.67 20.22 4.60
C GLY A 263 -4.18 19.02 3.82
N THR A 264 -3.30 18.10 3.41
CA THR A 264 -3.69 16.81 2.81
C THR A 264 -4.16 15.86 3.91
N ASN A 265 -5.36 15.27 3.77
CA ASN A 265 -5.86 14.29 4.73
C ASN A 265 -5.00 13.01 4.71
N LEU A 266 -4.85 12.37 5.87
CA LEU A 266 -4.25 11.04 5.97
C LEU A 266 -5.31 10.01 6.40
N LEU A 267 -5.50 8.99 5.59
CA LEU A 267 -6.45 7.90 5.82
C LEU A 267 -5.71 6.58 5.94
N VAL A 268 -5.68 6.03 7.14
CA VAL A 268 -5.00 4.76 7.45
C VAL A 268 -6.04 3.67 7.65
N PHE A 269 -6.15 2.77 6.66
CA PHE A 269 -7.02 1.58 6.69
C PHE A 269 -6.30 0.35 7.26
N GLY A 270 -5.37 0.57 8.17
CA GLY A 270 -4.49 -0.43 8.72
C GLY A 270 -4.28 -0.31 10.22
N GLY A 271 -3.36 -1.09 10.71
CA GLY A 271 -2.75 -0.99 12.03
C GLY A 271 -1.26 -1.27 11.92
N ASN A 272 -0.49 -0.94 12.96
CA ASN A 272 0.97 -1.05 12.96
C ASN A 272 1.62 -0.25 11.82
N THR A 273 1.09 0.94 11.54
CA THR A 273 1.58 1.81 10.47
C THR A 273 2.76 2.64 10.97
N ALA A 274 3.80 2.78 10.12
CA ALA A 274 5.02 3.56 10.40
C ALA A 274 5.74 3.17 11.71
N TYR A 275 5.67 1.91 12.11
CA TYR A 275 6.31 1.43 13.33
C TYR A 275 7.83 1.31 13.21
N ALA A 276 8.31 0.78 12.09
CA ALA A 276 9.71 0.42 11.88
C ALA A 276 10.38 1.38 10.90
N LYS A 277 11.41 2.08 11.39
CA LYS A 277 12.35 2.79 10.52
C LYS A 277 13.29 1.81 9.83
N THR A 278 13.48 2.00 8.53
CA THR A 278 14.47 1.29 7.71
C THR A 278 15.26 2.28 6.86
N TYR A 279 16.41 1.86 6.36
CA TYR A 279 17.19 2.62 5.39
C TYR A 279 17.11 1.93 4.03
N LEU A 280 16.86 2.71 2.98
CA LEU A 280 16.86 2.22 1.61
C LEU A 280 18.09 2.73 0.87
N ILE A 281 19.05 1.83 0.62
CA ILE A 281 20.31 2.13 -0.08
C ILE A 281 20.44 1.17 -1.25
N ASP A 282 20.59 1.67 -2.47
CA ASP A 282 20.75 0.89 -3.69
C ASP A 282 19.78 -0.31 -3.81
N ARG A 283 18.48 -0.05 -3.55
CA ARG A 283 17.43 -1.07 -3.51
C ARG A 283 17.66 -2.19 -2.48
N THR A 284 18.36 -1.89 -1.42
CA THR A 284 18.54 -2.75 -0.26
C THR A 284 17.94 -2.08 0.97
N MET A 285 17.00 -2.74 1.60
CA MET A 285 16.48 -2.33 2.91
C MET A 285 17.46 -2.79 3.97
N ASN A 286 17.80 -1.88 4.87
CA ASN A 286 18.75 -2.13 5.95
C ASN A 286 18.10 -1.75 7.28
N GLU A 287 18.31 -2.58 8.28
CA GLU A 287 17.89 -2.40 9.66
C GLU A 287 16.36 -2.37 9.87
N ARG A 288 15.97 -2.50 11.09
CA ARG A 288 14.61 -2.36 11.60
C ARG A 288 14.69 -1.73 12.99
N ILE A 289 14.46 -0.44 13.06
CA ILE A 289 14.51 0.34 14.31
C ILE A 289 13.10 0.82 14.62
N PRO A 290 12.46 0.43 15.73
CA PRO A 290 11.20 1.04 16.10
C PRO A 290 11.32 2.56 16.20
N TYR A 291 10.45 3.32 15.55
CA TYR A 291 10.51 4.79 15.61
C TYR A 291 10.39 5.32 17.04
N ARG A 292 9.68 4.61 17.91
CA ARG A 292 9.55 4.97 19.32
C ARG A 292 10.86 4.86 20.10
N ASP A 293 11.79 4.00 19.68
CA ASP A 293 13.11 3.84 20.32
C ASP A 293 14.05 5.03 20.01
N ILE A 294 13.72 5.82 19.01
CA ILE A 294 14.41 7.06 18.65
C ILE A 294 13.59 8.32 18.97
N ASN A 295 12.64 8.22 19.92
CA ASN A 295 11.74 9.29 20.35
C ASN A 295 10.84 9.89 19.26
N GLN A 296 10.51 9.12 18.25
CA GLN A 296 9.61 9.49 17.16
C GLN A 296 8.43 8.50 17.04
N PRO A 297 7.64 8.24 18.11
CA PRO A 297 6.54 7.29 18.00
C PRO A 297 5.55 7.69 16.90
N GLU A 298 4.88 6.72 16.32
CA GLU A 298 3.91 6.88 15.24
C GLU A 298 2.75 7.79 15.65
N SER A 299 2.41 7.77 16.93
CA SER A 299 1.32 8.56 17.50
C SER A 299 1.52 10.08 17.40
N LEU A 300 2.75 10.58 17.20
CA LEU A 300 3.00 12.01 17.06
C LEU A 300 2.28 12.61 15.84
N PHE A 301 2.13 11.87 14.76
CA PHE A 301 1.45 12.34 13.56
C PHE A 301 0.15 11.59 13.26
N MET A 302 -0.01 10.34 13.75
CA MET A 302 -1.27 9.58 13.54
C MET A 302 -2.25 9.68 14.70
N GLY A 303 -1.85 10.20 15.86
CA GLY A 303 -2.67 10.25 17.07
C GLY A 303 -2.83 8.92 17.81
N SER A 304 -2.39 7.83 17.24
CA SER A 304 -2.37 6.48 17.81
C SER A 304 -1.15 5.69 17.31
N GLN A 305 -0.85 4.58 17.96
CA GLN A 305 0.31 3.74 17.65
C GLN A 305 0.03 2.28 17.92
N PHE A 306 0.80 1.40 17.29
CA PHE A 306 0.76 -0.03 17.51
C PHE A 306 0.98 -0.42 18.98
N PHE A 307 0.17 -1.37 19.49
CA PHE A 307 0.34 -1.87 20.85
C PHE A 307 0.20 -3.39 20.99
N ALA A 308 -0.56 -4.06 20.12
CA ALA A 308 -0.86 -5.48 20.30
C ALA A 308 -0.88 -6.26 18.99
N VAL A 309 -0.46 -7.52 19.07
CA VAL A 309 -0.48 -8.53 18.02
C VAL A 309 -1.22 -9.78 18.50
N GLY A 310 -1.81 -10.54 17.58
CA GLY A 310 -2.49 -11.79 17.89
C GLY A 310 -3.87 -11.61 18.52
N ILE A 311 -4.46 -10.43 18.40
CA ILE A 311 -5.80 -10.14 18.94
C ILE A 311 -6.91 -10.42 17.93
N LYS A 312 -8.12 -10.66 18.43
CA LYS A 312 -9.35 -10.69 17.66
C LYS A 312 -10.49 -10.17 18.53
N LYS A 313 -10.82 -8.90 18.34
CA LYS A 313 -11.83 -8.20 19.18
C LYS A 313 -12.90 -7.54 18.32
N ASP A 314 -14.08 -7.37 18.88
CA ASP A 314 -15.13 -6.57 18.26
C ASP A 314 -14.78 -5.08 18.34
N LEU A 315 -15.19 -4.33 17.33
CA LEU A 315 -15.18 -2.87 17.34
C LEU A 315 -16.51 -2.37 17.87
N GLU A 316 -16.49 -1.56 18.92
CA GLU A 316 -17.63 -0.86 19.48
C GLU A 316 -17.54 0.62 19.14
N VAL A 317 -18.51 1.09 18.35
CA VAL A 317 -18.60 2.48 17.92
C VAL A 317 -18.93 3.37 19.12
N GLN A 318 -18.16 4.44 19.32
CA GLN A 318 -18.38 5.38 20.42
C GLN A 318 -19.38 6.48 20.04
N ALA A 319 -19.34 6.94 18.79
CA ALA A 319 -20.20 7.98 18.24
C ALA A 319 -21.00 7.47 17.04
N ALA A 320 -21.97 6.56 17.28
CA ALA A 320 -22.73 5.87 16.24
C ALA A 320 -23.59 6.79 15.35
N GLN A 321 -23.83 8.03 15.77
CA GLN A 321 -24.57 9.04 14.99
C GLN A 321 -23.64 9.98 14.22
N SER A 322 -22.31 9.76 14.32
CA SER A 322 -21.30 10.61 13.70
C SER A 322 -20.56 9.86 12.58
N TRP A 323 -20.25 10.60 11.51
CA TRP A 323 -19.37 10.10 10.47
C TRP A 323 -18.05 9.56 11.08
N PRO A 324 -17.52 8.46 10.55
CA PRO A 324 -17.98 7.68 9.40
C PRO A 324 -18.91 6.51 9.77
N PHE A 325 -19.25 6.33 11.04
CA PHE A 325 -19.98 5.18 11.55
C PHE A 325 -21.52 5.36 11.56
N ASP A 326 -22.02 6.57 11.30
CA ASP A 326 -23.45 6.87 11.09
C ASP A 326 -24.08 6.01 9.98
N THR A 327 -23.29 5.61 8.99
CA THR A 327 -23.69 4.68 7.92
C THR A 327 -24.12 3.30 8.41
N LEU A 328 -23.77 2.93 9.64
CA LEU A 328 -24.16 1.68 10.28
C LEU A 328 -25.55 1.76 10.96
N GLY A 329 -26.12 2.95 11.09
CA GLY A 329 -27.37 3.18 11.82
C GLY A 329 -27.23 2.77 13.29
N LYS A 330 -28.20 1.96 13.78
CA LYS A 330 -28.19 1.48 15.17
C LYS A 330 -27.17 0.36 15.46
N ALA A 331 -26.43 -0.11 14.43
CA ALA A 331 -25.42 -1.15 14.59
C ALA A 331 -24.14 -0.56 15.19
N GLY A 332 -24.10 -0.35 16.48
CA GLY A 332 -22.94 0.20 17.20
C GLY A 332 -21.71 -0.74 17.27
N LYS A 333 -21.67 -1.82 16.47
CA LYS A 333 -20.66 -2.87 16.62
C LYS A 333 -20.30 -3.52 15.28
N ILE A 334 -18.98 -3.73 15.04
CA ILE A 334 -18.46 -4.56 13.95
C ILE A 334 -17.72 -5.74 14.56
N LYS A 335 -18.20 -6.96 14.28
CA LYS A 335 -17.73 -8.17 14.95
C LYS A 335 -16.34 -8.59 14.50
N GLY A 336 -15.43 -8.81 15.45
CA GLY A 336 -14.11 -9.43 15.26
C GLY A 336 -13.12 -8.65 14.38
N ILE A 337 -13.33 -7.33 14.13
CA ILE A 337 -12.54 -6.56 13.19
C ILE A 337 -11.20 -6.07 13.75
N TYR A 338 -11.08 -5.80 15.07
CA TYR A 338 -9.79 -5.52 15.65
C TYR A 338 -8.94 -6.78 15.70
N GLY A 339 -7.93 -6.85 14.84
CA GLY A 339 -6.99 -7.96 14.70
C GLY A 339 -6.28 -7.90 13.33
N TYR A 340 -5.27 -8.61 13.06
CA TYR A 340 -4.39 -9.40 13.94
C TYR A 340 -3.51 -8.48 14.80
N GLU A 341 -3.15 -7.32 14.29
CA GLU A 341 -2.45 -6.21 14.96
C GLU A 341 -3.41 -5.04 15.15
N ALA A 342 -3.20 -4.28 16.21
CA ALA A 342 -4.03 -3.13 16.52
C ALA A 342 -3.27 -2.00 17.19
N ASP A 343 -3.85 -0.80 17.04
CA ASP A 343 -3.32 0.46 17.54
C ASP A 343 -4.14 0.99 18.72
N THR A 344 -3.51 1.84 19.53
CA THR A 344 -4.15 2.57 20.63
C THR A 344 -3.65 4.01 20.69
N ALA A 345 -4.47 4.89 21.26
CA ALA A 345 -4.08 6.23 21.67
C ALA A 345 -3.85 6.33 23.19
N MET A 346 -4.13 5.28 23.96
CA MET A 346 -3.95 5.31 25.41
C MET A 346 -2.48 5.25 25.81
N GLY A 347 -2.07 6.18 26.67
CA GLY A 347 -0.71 6.23 27.18
C GLY A 347 0.37 6.59 26.14
N THR A 348 -0.03 7.12 24.99
CA THR A 348 0.87 7.51 23.90
C THR A 348 1.09 9.03 23.90
N LYS A 349 2.16 9.50 23.27
CA LYS A 349 2.37 10.93 22.96
C LYS A 349 1.61 11.30 21.70
N GLY A 350 1.28 12.58 21.51
CA GLY A 350 0.70 13.05 20.26
C GLY A 350 -0.47 14.03 20.40
N PRO A 351 -1.11 14.38 19.28
CA PRO A 351 -2.25 15.29 19.27
C PRO A 351 -3.43 14.75 20.08
N GLY A 352 -4.34 15.64 20.50
CA GLY A 352 -5.61 15.26 21.03
C GLY A 352 -6.46 14.57 19.97
N VAL A 353 -7.12 13.46 20.32
CA VAL A 353 -7.89 12.64 19.38
C VAL A 353 -9.31 12.38 19.87
N GLU A 354 -10.23 12.26 18.93
CA GLU A 354 -11.52 11.64 19.12
C GLU A 354 -11.37 10.12 18.94
N VAL A 355 -11.99 9.36 19.85
CA VAL A 355 -12.07 7.91 19.77
C VAL A 355 -13.35 7.54 19.04
N LEU A 356 -13.28 7.31 17.75
CA LEU A 356 -14.43 6.94 16.91
C LEU A 356 -15.02 5.58 17.30
N ALA A 357 -14.14 4.65 17.61
CA ALA A 357 -14.48 3.30 18.05
C ALA A 357 -13.35 2.69 18.89
N ARG A 358 -13.69 1.71 19.70
CA ARG A 358 -12.71 0.96 20.51
C ARG A 358 -13.07 -0.51 20.59
N SER A 359 -12.10 -1.34 20.98
CA SER A 359 -12.37 -2.75 21.26
C SER A 359 -13.19 -2.93 22.52
N THR A 360 -13.89 -4.06 22.59
CA THR A 360 -14.50 -4.53 23.84
C THR A 360 -13.43 -4.67 24.94
N ILE A 361 -13.78 -4.20 26.14
CA ILE A 361 -12.91 -4.32 27.32
C ILE A 361 -13.29 -5.61 28.03
N SER A 362 -12.33 -6.51 28.24
CA SER A 362 -12.50 -7.66 29.12
C SER A 362 -12.15 -7.28 30.56
N PRO A 363 -12.95 -7.67 31.56
CA PRO A 363 -12.64 -7.39 32.96
C PRO A 363 -11.30 -7.95 33.43
N THR A 364 -10.78 -8.96 32.75
CA THR A 364 -9.48 -9.60 33.07
C THR A 364 -8.29 -8.97 32.33
N GLU A 365 -8.54 -8.09 31.34
CA GLU A 365 -7.48 -7.41 30.58
C GLU A 365 -7.11 -6.11 31.30
N LYS A 366 -5.95 -6.12 31.94
CA LYS A 366 -5.30 -4.90 32.42
C LYS A 366 -4.52 -4.30 31.24
N GLY A 367 -4.94 -3.13 30.73
CA GLY A 367 -4.13 -2.45 29.75
C GLY A 367 -4.91 -1.73 28.65
N PHE A 368 -4.26 -1.57 27.54
CA PHE A 368 -4.72 -0.77 26.42
C PHE A 368 -5.85 -1.46 25.64
N VAL A 369 -6.71 -0.65 25.06
CA VAL A 369 -7.75 -1.08 24.12
C VAL A 369 -7.37 -0.68 22.70
N ALA A 370 -7.77 -1.49 21.74
CA ALA A 370 -7.66 -1.12 20.32
C ALA A 370 -8.61 0.04 20.02
N MET A 371 -8.16 1.01 19.24
CA MET A 371 -8.91 2.22 18.95
C MET A 371 -8.83 2.59 17.48
N SER A 372 -9.96 3.07 16.94
CA SER A 372 -10.02 3.88 15.74
C SER A 372 -10.10 5.34 16.13
N THR A 373 -9.21 6.16 15.60
CA THR A 373 -9.02 7.55 16.05
C THR A 373 -9.15 8.55 14.91
N TYR A 374 -9.52 9.76 15.27
CA TYR A 374 -9.58 10.90 14.36
C TYR A 374 -9.09 12.18 15.06
N TYR A 375 -8.34 12.99 14.32
CA TYR A 375 -8.09 14.38 14.73
C TYR A 375 -8.03 15.30 13.50
N ALA A 376 -8.23 16.60 13.72
CA ALA A 376 -8.05 17.64 12.73
C ALA A 376 -6.74 18.38 13.01
N ALA A 377 -5.85 18.44 12.02
CA ALA A 377 -4.64 19.26 12.11
C ALA A 377 -4.98 20.74 11.93
N PRO A 378 -4.13 21.67 12.41
CA PRO A 378 -4.35 23.13 12.24
C PRO A 378 -4.49 23.56 10.78
N SER A 379 -3.93 22.81 9.84
CA SER A 379 -4.05 23.02 8.39
C SER A 379 -5.44 22.71 7.81
N GLY A 380 -6.32 22.11 8.61
CA GLY A 380 -7.60 21.57 8.18
C GLY A 380 -7.52 20.12 7.66
N ALA A 381 -6.33 19.51 7.60
CA ALA A 381 -6.22 18.10 7.29
C ALA A 381 -6.90 17.25 8.37
N GLY A 382 -7.66 16.25 7.95
CA GLY A 382 -8.15 15.20 8.85
C GLY A 382 -7.22 14.00 8.83
N VAL A 383 -6.84 13.51 10.02
CA VAL A 383 -6.06 12.28 10.18
C VAL A 383 -6.95 11.22 10.82
N LEU A 384 -7.23 10.17 10.06
CA LEU A 384 -8.08 9.05 10.48
C LEU A 384 -7.27 7.76 10.45
N ASN A 385 -7.19 7.08 11.60
CA ASN A 385 -6.58 5.77 11.73
C ASN A 385 -7.61 4.75 12.23
N LEU A 386 -7.88 3.70 11.44
CA LEU A 386 -8.80 2.64 11.83
C LEU A 386 -8.19 1.64 12.82
N GLY A 387 -6.86 1.66 12.99
CA GLY A 387 -6.14 0.97 14.05
C GLY A 387 -6.22 -0.55 14.01
N THR A 388 -6.41 -1.16 12.85
CA THR A 388 -6.43 -2.61 12.68
C THR A 388 -5.99 -3.05 11.29
N ASN A 389 -5.06 -3.99 11.19
CA ASN A 389 -4.62 -4.53 9.90
C ASN A 389 -5.61 -5.51 9.26
N ALA A 390 -6.67 -5.91 9.96
CA ALA A 390 -7.73 -6.73 9.39
C ALA A 390 -8.72 -5.95 8.49
N TRP A 391 -8.75 -4.62 8.53
CA TRP A 391 -9.79 -3.83 7.88
C TRP A 391 -9.90 -4.11 6.38
N VAL A 392 -8.79 -4.01 5.65
CA VAL A 392 -8.81 -4.16 4.19
C VAL A 392 -9.06 -5.61 3.77
N CYS A 393 -8.39 -6.57 4.40
CA CYS A 393 -8.57 -7.98 4.05
C CYS A 393 -9.99 -8.48 4.34
N ALA A 394 -10.65 -7.92 5.37
CA ALA A 394 -12.04 -8.23 5.71
C ALA A 394 -13.03 -7.77 4.63
N MET A 395 -12.75 -6.69 3.88
CA MET A 395 -13.60 -6.22 2.79
C MET A 395 -13.85 -7.26 1.70
N ALA A 396 -12.94 -8.23 1.55
CA ALA A 396 -13.04 -9.34 0.61
C ALA A 396 -13.07 -10.71 1.31
N ASN A 397 -13.15 -10.74 2.65
CA ASN A 397 -13.04 -11.94 3.48
C ASN A 397 -11.80 -12.80 3.14
N ARG A 398 -10.65 -12.14 2.94
CA ARG A 398 -9.37 -12.75 2.52
C ARG A 398 -8.25 -12.46 3.51
N CYS A 399 -8.55 -12.51 4.80
CA CYS A 399 -7.54 -12.26 5.82
C CYS A 399 -6.64 -13.48 6.04
N PRO A 400 -5.32 -13.25 6.20
CA PRO A 400 -4.43 -14.25 6.79
C PRO A 400 -4.82 -14.50 8.26
N TRP A 401 -4.07 -15.33 8.94
CA TRP A 401 -4.21 -15.61 10.39
C TRP A 401 -5.52 -16.29 10.80
N GLY A 402 -6.23 -16.93 9.86
CA GLY A 402 -7.48 -17.65 10.16
C GLY A 402 -8.67 -16.73 10.50
N HIS A 403 -8.58 -15.43 10.25
CA HIS A 403 -9.70 -14.51 10.40
C HIS A 403 -10.69 -14.67 9.23
N SER A 404 -11.96 -14.86 9.57
CA SER A 404 -13.07 -14.88 8.62
C SER A 404 -14.21 -14.03 9.15
N PHE A 405 -14.98 -13.45 8.24
CA PHE A 405 -16.06 -12.52 8.54
C PHE A 405 -17.34 -12.94 7.82
N ASP A 406 -18.48 -12.74 8.46
CA ASP A 406 -19.77 -12.95 7.82
C ASP A 406 -20.10 -11.84 6.80
N ALA A 407 -21.07 -12.09 5.95
CA ALA A 407 -21.46 -11.14 4.89
C ALA A 407 -21.93 -9.78 5.45
N LYS A 408 -22.56 -9.77 6.63
CA LYS A 408 -23.00 -8.53 7.30
C LYS A 408 -21.79 -7.69 7.70
N THR A 409 -20.80 -8.31 8.33
CA THR A 409 -19.55 -7.63 8.73
C THR A 409 -18.82 -7.07 7.53
N VAL A 410 -18.66 -7.86 6.45
CA VAL A 410 -18.07 -7.39 5.19
C VAL A 410 -18.81 -6.16 4.64
N GLN A 411 -20.15 -6.20 4.62
CA GLN A 411 -20.97 -5.08 4.15
C GLN A 411 -20.81 -3.83 5.03
N GLN A 412 -20.77 -3.98 6.36
CA GLN A 412 -20.55 -2.88 7.28
C GLN A 412 -19.21 -2.19 7.04
N ILE A 413 -18.13 -2.96 6.92
CA ILE A 413 -16.78 -2.45 6.66
C ILE A 413 -16.76 -1.68 5.34
N ARG A 414 -17.33 -2.24 4.27
CA ARG A 414 -17.40 -1.57 2.97
C ARG A 414 -18.18 -0.26 3.02
N LYS A 415 -19.31 -0.19 3.74
CA LYS A 415 -20.10 1.04 3.91
C LYS A 415 -19.29 2.13 4.62
N VAL A 416 -18.64 1.82 5.73
CA VAL A 416 -17.80 2.77 6.46
C VAL A 416 -16.63 3.24 5.59
N THR A 417 -15.96 2.33 4.91
CA THR A 417 -14.85 2.67 4.00
C THR A 417 -15.31 3.60 2.87
N THR A 418 -16.48 3.32 2.28
CA THR A 418 -17.08 4.19 1.24
C THR A 418 -17.30 5.61 1.78
N ALA A 419 -17.94 5.76 2.94
CA ALA A 419 -18.20 7.07 3.53
C ALA A 419 -16.90 7.85 3.83
N ILE A 420 -15.86 7.16 4.29
CA ILE A 420 -14.54 7.78 4.53
C ILE A 420 -13.96 8.31 3.22
N ILE A 421 -13.86 7.45 2.21
CA ILE A 421 -13.19 7.77 0.94
C ILE A 421 -13.96 8.85 0.16
N GLU A 422 -15.29 8.77 0.10
CA GLU A 422 -16.10 9.76 -0.63
C GLU A 422 -15.98 11.15 -0.03
N GLN A 423 -15.96 11.28 1.30
CA GLN A 423 -15.82 12.57 1.97
C GLN A 423 -14.39 13.10 1.84
N ALA A 424 -13.41 12.26 2.14
CA ALA A 424 -12.00 12.64 2.12
C ALA A 424 -11.46 12.95 0.73
N GLY A 425 -12.03 12.35 -0.32
CA GLY A 425 -11.66 12.65 -1.71
C GLY A 425 -12.19 13.99 -2.24
N ARG A 426 -13.02 14.69 -1.47
CA ARG A 426 -13.65 15.96 -1.89
C ARG A 426 -13.01 17.17 -1.23
N GLU A 427 -12.65 17.06 0.04
CA GLU A 427 -12.22 18.22 0.83
C GLU A 427 -11.36 17.83 2.04
N LYS A 428 -10.79 18.85 2.70
CA LYS A 428 -10.11 18.73 3.98
C LYS A 428 -11.11 18.35 5.07
N ILE A 429 -11.04 17.14 5.57
CA ILE A 429 -12.03 16.62 6.54
C ILE A 429 -12.05 17.45 7.82
N GLY A 430 -10.88 17.94 8.28
CA GLY A 430 -10.78 18.73 9.50
C GLY A 430 -11.53 20.06 9.45
N ASN A 431 -11.72 20.63 8.24
CA ASN A 431 -12.56 21.82 8.05
C ASN A 431 -14.05 21.48 8.04
N TRP A 432 -14.40 20.30 7.54
CA TRP A 432 -15.78 19.83 7.47
C TRP A 432 -16.28 19.28 8.80
N ARG A 433 -15.40 18.60 9.57
CA ARG A 433 -15.77 17.94 10.81
C ARG A 433 -14.76 18.23 11.92
N VAL A 434 -15.19 18.99 12.92
CA VAL A 434 -14.41 19.23 14.13
C VAL A 434 -14.45 17.97 15.02
N PRO A 435 -13.30 17.42 15.47
CA PRO A 435 -13.27 16.26 16.34
C PRO A 435 -13.76 16.61 17.76
N GLN A 436 -14.49 15.69 18.38
CA GLN A 436 -14.75 15.72 19.81
C GLN A 436 -13.57 15.05 20.52
N ILE A 437 -12.72 15.83 21.17
CA ILE A 437 -11.50 15.29 21.79
C ILE A 437 -11.83 14.49 23.05
N ASP A 438 -11.68 13.17 22.98
CA ASP A 438 -11.84 12.23 24.09
C ASP A 438 -10.52 12.02 24.86
N ILE A 439 -9.40 12.01 24.13
CA ILE A 439 -8.05 11.89 24.67
C ILE A 439 -7.29 13.17 24.35
N PRO A 440 -6.93 13.99 25.36
CA PRO A 440 -6.27 15.29 25.12
C PRO A 440 -4.85 15.13 24.56
N THR A 441 -4.28 16.23 24.08
CA THR A 441 -2.87 16.29 23.63
C THR A 441 -1.93 15.84 24.76
N ARG A 442 -0.93 15.06 24.41
CA ARG A 442 0.04 14.45 25.34
C ARG A 442 1.44 14.74 24.83
N PRO A 443 2.26 15.48 25.63
CA PRO A 443 3.59 15.92 25.26
C PRO A 443 4.62 14.77 25.16
#